data_8b45343d7ebae8ce95ec605455425a90
#
_entry.id   8b45343d7ebae8ce95ec605455425a90
#
_cell.length_a   1.000
_cell.length_b   1.000
_cell.length_c   1.000
_cell.angle_alpha   90.00
_cell.angle_beta   90.00
_cell.angle_gamma   90.00
#
_symmetry.space_group_name_H-M   'P 1'
#
loop_
_entity.id
_entity.type
_entity.pdbx_description
1 polymer ?
#
loop_
_entity_poly.entity_id
_entity_poly.type
_entity_poly.pdbx_seq_one_letter_code
_entity_poly.pdbx_strand_id
1 'polypeptide(L)'
;TKPVPPKKPFPLGKIIAAVLAVAVIAGISVSVSNRNKQRAAAYEAALQELSNGNYTSAERDFSALSGYRDAASLSVYCKYAEMYKDRTDYAGGQDELSNITLQYDTGWQQDVDALETRVKEYKAEQDAAMEAEWQRIEAENAAKREQSLKDQYSGKLPVEGMPVSGLKYTSIGSPTETEKCQFYDNMDVHRRYKILRWYNSEGQIVAFCHSHQPKGETEEIIYAFTYYETPIGRPNSAPPWTPPRTSGGSNSGSLRDEYDSPEDLWEDNQDWYEDEDEAWDEWYDN
;
A
#
# COMPACT_ATOMS: atom_id res chain seq x y z
N THR A 1 17.52 48.52 -90.27
CA THR A 1 16.46 48.40 -89.21
C THR A 1 16.70 47.20 -88.38
N LYS A 2 17.01 47.44 -87.07
CA LYS A 2 17.17 46.36 -86.07
C LYS A 2 15.77 45.85 -85.65
N PRO A 3 15.53 44.53 -85.57
CA PRO A 3 14.24 43.98 -85.16
C PRO A 3 14.04 44.20 -83.61
N VAL A 4 12.85 44.70 -83.28
CA VAL A 4 12.39 44.93 -81.94
C VAL A 4 12.14 43.57 -81.28
N PRO A 5 12.70 43.26 -80.09
CA PRO A 5 12.49 41.98 -79.43
C PRO A 5 11.02 41.83 -78.94
N PRO A 6 10.42 40.63 -79.02
CA PRO A 6 9.03 40.42 -78.62
C PRO A 6 8.89 40.65 -77.08
N LYS A 7 7.89 41.43 -76.70
CA LYS A 7 7.51 41.65 -75.29
C LYS A 7 7.07 40.33 -74.66
N LYS A 8 7.76 39.86 -73.64
CA LYS A 8 7.37 38.69 -72.87
C LYS A 8 5.98 38.90 -72.28
N PRO A 9 5.06 37.89 -72.41
CA PRO A 9 3.73 38.00 -71.84
C PRO A 9 3.81 38.12 -70.29
N PHE A 10 3.10 39.09 -69.76
CA PHE A 10 3.02 39.34 -68.35
C PHE A 10 2.35 38.09 -67.67
N PRO A 11 2.89 37.50 -66.56
CA PRO A 11 2.40 36.27 -65.97
C PRO A 11 1.13 36.56 -65.14
N LEU A 12 0.01 36.85 -65.83
CA LEU A 12 -1.29 37.16 -65.18
C LEU A 12 -1.75 36.07 -64.26
N GLY A 13 -1.45 34.79 -64.48
CA GLY A 13 -1.78 33.64 -63.65
C GLY A 13 -1.10 33.63 -62.33
N LYS A 14 0.14 34.17 -62.26
CA LYS A 14 0.88 34.26 -60.93
C LYS A 14 0.31 35.36 -60.05
N ILE A 15 -0.23 36.45 -60.67
CA ILE A 15 -0.84 37.55 -59.88
C ILE A 15 -2.19 37.11 -59.35
N ILE A 16 -3.01 36.39 -60.13
CA ILE A 16 -4.30 35.85 -59.67
C ILE A 16 -4.10 34.84 -58.52
N ALA A 17 -3.11 33.93 -58.62
CA ALA A 17 -2.79 32.97 -57.59
C ALA A 17 -2.33 33.66 -56.28
N ALA A 18 -1.53 34.74 -56.38
CA ALA A 18 -1.07 35.49 -55.19
C ALA A 18 -2.24 36.25 -54.52
N VAL A 19 -3.16 36.84 -55.28
CA VAL A 19 -4.35 37.52 -54.74
C VAL A 19 -5.30 36.54 -54.04
N LEU A 20 -5.53 35.38 -54.62
CA LEU A 20 -6.35 34.33 -54.00
C LEU A 20 -5.71 33.79 -52.72
N ALA A 21 -4.39 33.59 -52.68
CA ALA A 21 -3.69 33.16 -51.47
C ALA A 21 -3.81 34.21 -50.32
N VAL A 22 -3.67 35.50 -50.62
CA VAL A 22 -3.84 36.59 -49.64
C VAL A 22 -5.30 36.66 -49.16
N ALA A 23 -6.30 36.47 -50.03
CA ALA A 23 -7.70 36.45 -49.60
C ALA A 23 -8.05 35.27 -48.70
N VAL A 24 -7.48 34.08 -48.95
CA VAL A 24 -7.64 32.90 -48.10
C VAL A 24 -7.00 33.12 -46.76
N ILE A 25 -5.77 33.64 -46.70
CA ILE A 25 -5.07 33.94 -45.44
C ILE A 25 -5.83 35.01 -44.62
N ALA A 26 -6.31 36.06 -45.24
CA ALA A 26 -7.13 37.09 -44.62
C ALA A 26 -8.46 36.51 -44.07
N GLY A 27 -9.14 35.65 -44.85
CA GLY A 27 -10.35 34.97 -44.40
C GLY A 27 -10.15 34.04 -43.21
N ILE A 28 -9.05 33.28 -43.20
CA ILE A 28 -8.67 32.42 -42.07
C ILE A 28 -8.35 33.29 -40.83
N SER A 29 -7.60 34.35 -41.00
CA SER A 29 -7.21 35.26 -39.86
C SER A 29 -8.42 35.93 -39.22
N VAL A 30 -9.42 36.37 -39.98
CA VAL A 30 -10.67 36.94 -39.48
C VAL A 30 -11.51 35.87 -38.75
N SER A 31 -11.58 34.66 -39.28
CA SER A 31 -12.31 33.56 -38.65
C SER A 31 -11.68 33.14 -37.32
N VAL A 32 -10.34 33.06 -37.24
CA VAL A 32 -9.60 32.74 -35.99
C VAL A 32 -9.78 33.84 -34.94
N SER A 33 -9.70 35.12 -35.38
CA SER A 33 -9.90 36.26 -34.47
C SER A 33 -11.33 36.27 -33.87
N ASN A 34 -12.35 35.99 -34.69
CA ASN A 34 -13.73 35.93 -34.20
C ASN A 34 -13.95 34.75 -33.24
N ARG A 35 -13.36 33.58 -33.49
CA ARG A 35 -13.40 32.44 -32.59
C ARG A 35 -12.75 32.77 -31.24
N ASN A 36 -11.60 33.42 -31.25
CA ASN A 36 -10.91 33.82 -30.03
C ASN A 36 -11.71 34.84 -29.21
N LYS A 37 -12.36 35.80 -29.84
CA LYS A 37 -13.27 36.77 -29.20
C LYS A 37 -14.48 36.06 -28.54
N GLN A 38 -15.09 35.11 -29.27
CA GLN A 38 -16.19 34.32 -28.74
C GLN A 38 -15.77 33.46 -27.53
N ARG A 39 -14.60 32.80 -27.61
CA ARG A 39 -14.05 32.05 -26.48
C ARG A 39 -13.77 32.93 -25.26
N ALA A 40 -13.21 34.12 -25.49
CA ALA A 40 -12.96 35.05 -24.41
C ALA A 40 -14.26 35.51 -23.74
N ALA A 41 -15.28 35.87 -24.52
CA ALA A 41 -16.57 36.27 -23.97
C ALA A 41 -17.28 35.13 -23.20
N ALA A 42 -17.21 33.90 -23.73
CA ALA A 42 -17.78 32.75 -23.04
C ALA A 42 -17.02 32.39 -21.73
N TYR A 43 -15.70 32.57 -21.74
CA TYR A 43 -14.87 32.39 -20.54
C TYR A 43 -15.21 33.40 -19.44
N GLU A 44 -15.36 34.69 -19.79
CA GLU A 44 -15.75 35.72 -18.83
C GLU A 44 -17.18 35.49 -18.29
N ALA A 45 -18.11 35.00 -19.14
CA ALA A 45 -19.43 34.59 -18.68
C ALA A 45 -19.38 33.43 -17.66
N ALA A 46 -18.53 32.43 -17.92
CA ALA A 46 -18.32 31.31 -16.99
C ALA A 46 -17.69 31.78 -15.66
N LEU A 47 -16.76 32.73 -15.67
CA LEU A 47 -16.21 33.36 -14.45
C LEU A 47 -17.30 34.10 -13.67
N GLN A 48 -18.25 34.73 -14.35
CA GLN A 48 -19.37 35.40 -13.69
C GLN A 48 -20.31 34.40 -13.02
N GLU A 49 -20.61 33.27 -13.70
CA GLU A 49 -21.39 32.19 -13.07
C GLU A 49 -20.66 31.62 -11.84
N LEU A 50 -19.34 31.44 -11.94
CA LEU A 50 -18.51 31.00 -10.83
C LEU A 50 -18.57 31.99 -9.66
N SER A 51 -18.43 33.28 -9.92
CA SER A 51 -18.49 34.33 -8.89
C SER A 51 -19.86 34.43 -8.22
N ASN A 52 -20.92 34.03 -8.91
CA ASN A 52 -22.28 33.96 -8.37
C ASN A 52 -22.54 32.65 -7.56
N GLY A 53 -21.55 31.76 -7.47
CA GLY A 53 -21.70 30.45 -6.83
C GLY A 53 -22.51 29.42 -7.62
N ASN A 54 -22.73 29.66 -8.91
CA ASN A 54 -23.45 28.77 -9.82
C ASN A 54 -22.49 27.71 -10.39
N TYR A 55 -21.88 26.87 -9.51
CA TYR A 55 -20.81 25.94 -9.84
C TYR A 55 -21.16 24.97 -10.99
N THR A 56 -22.39 24.42 -10.99
CA THR A 56 -22.83 23.50 -12.05
C THR A 56 -22.88 24.15 -13.44
N SER A 57 -23.33 25.42 -13.53
CA SER A 57 -23.33 26.16 -14.79
C SER A 57 -21.93 26.53 -15.22
N ALA A 58 -21.11 27.03 -14.29
CA ALA A 58 -19.71 27.37 -14.53
C ALA A 58 -18.89 26.14 -14.98
N GLU A 59 -19.04 24.98 -14.34
CA GLU A 59 -18.42 23.72 -14.73
C GLU A 59 -18.70 23.37 -16.18
N ARG A 60 -19.98 23.36 -16.56
CA ARG A 60 -20.41 23.05 -17.94
C ARG A 60 -19.77 24.01 -18.95
N ASP A 61 -19.80 25.31 -18.65
CA ASP A 61 -19.35 26.35 -19.57
C ASP A 61 -17.80 26.34 -19.68
N PHE A 62 -17.06 26.11 -18.59
CA PHE A 62 -15.62 25.89 -18.63
C PHE A 62 -15.23 24.59 -19.35
N SER A 63 -15.97 23.51 -19.15
CA SER A 63 -15.74 22.23 -19.86
C SER A 63 -15.84 22.38 -21.37
N ALA A 64 -16.80 23.20 -21.85
CA ALA A 64 -16.94 23.51 -23.27
C ALA A 64 -15.77 24.34 -23.84
N LEU A 65 -15.00 24.99 -22.97
CA LEU A 65 -13.83 25.82 -23.31
C LEU A 65 -12.49 25.12 -23.06
N SER A 66 -12.47 23.80 -22.90
CA SER A 66 -11.26 23.04 -22.60
C SER A 66 -10.10 23.44 -23.54
N GLY A 67 -8.91 23.69 -22.95
CA GLY A 67 -7.75 24.20 -23.67
C GLY A 67 -7.73 25.72 -23.90
N TYR A 68 -8.65 26.50 -23.31
CA TYR A 68 -8.59 27.94 -23.29
C TYR A 68 -8.30 28.43 -21.86
N ARG A 69 -7.17 29.15 -21.65
CA ARG A 69 -6.70 29.63 -20.32
C ARG A 69 -6.80 28.54 -19.25
N ASP A 70 -7.36 28.87 -18.10
CA ASP A 70 -7.53 27.96 -16.94
C ASP A 70 -8.86 27.19 -16.95
N ALA A 71 -9.58 27.18 -18.09
CA ALA A 71 -10.93 26.59 -18.17
C ALA A 71 -11.00 25.13 -17.69
N ALA A 72 -10.01 24.30 -18.06
CA ALA A 72 -9.98 22.91 -17.61
C ALA A 72 -9.84 22.80 -16.08
N SER A 73 -8.94 23.58 -15.49
CA SER A 73 -8.70 23.61 -14.05
C SER A 73 -9.91 24.16 -13.28
N LEU A 74 -10.50 25.24 -13.77
CA LEU A 74 -11.68 25.85 -13.16
C LEU A 74 -12.93 24.94 -13.30
N SER A 75 -13.03 24.15 -14.36
CA SER A 75 -14.09 23.14 -14.48
C SER A 75 -13.98 22.08 -13.36
N VAL A 76 -12.75 21.57 -13.12
CA VAL A 76 -12.51 20.63 -12.02
C VAL A 76 -12.82 21.25 -10.66
N TYR A 77 -12.38 22.48 -10.42
CA TYR A 77 -12.72 23.22 -9.21
C TYR A 77 -14.23 23.34 -9.01
N CYS A 78 -14.97 23.78 -10.03
CA CYS A 78 -16.43 23.92 -9.95
C CYS A 78 -17.14 22.61 -9.63
N LYS A 79 -16.70 21.50 -10.26
CA LYS A 79 -17.23 20.15 -9.97
C LYS A 79 -17.13 19.81 -8.48
N TYR A 80 -15.96 20.01 -7.88
CA TYR A 80 -15.77 19.69 -6.47
C TYR A 80 -16.34 20.75 -5.54
N ALA A 81 -16.35 22.02 -5.92
CA ALA A 81 -17.02 23.07 -5.16
C ALA A 81 -18.53 22.79 -5.01
N GLU A 82 -19.20 22.35 -6.07
CA GLU A 82 -20.61 21.93 -6.00
C GLU A 82 -20.77 20.65 -5.17
N MET A 83 -19.89 19.65 -5.35
CA MET A 83 -19.93 18.39 -4.62
C MET A 83 -19.79 18.60 -3.10
N TYR A 84 -18.93 19.52 -2.68
CA TYR A 84 -18.61 19.80 -1.28
C TYR A 84 -19.38 21.00 -0.68
N LYS A 85 -20.33 21.57 -1.42
CA LYS A 85 -21.08 22.74 -0.99
C LYS A 85 -21.79 22.52 0.36
N ASP A 86 -22.47 21.40 0.50
CA ASP A 86 -23.24 21.02 1.68
C ASP A 86 -22.71 19.72 2.35
N ARG A 87 -21.54 19.23 1.93
CA ARG A 87 -20.95 18.01 2.48
C ARG A 87 -20.02 18.28 3.65
N THR A 88 -20.03 17.30 4.55
CA THR A 88 -19.14 17.25 5.73
C THR A 88 -18.35 15.95 5.79
N ASP A 89 -18.40 15.13 4.74
CA ASP A 89 -17.69 13.85 4.61
C ASP A 89 -16.87 13.81 3.32
N TYR A 90 -15.87 12.92 3.28
CA TYR A 90 -15.03 12.75 2.09
C TYR A 90 -15.80 12.02 0.96
N ALA A 91 -15.73 12.59 -0.25
CA ALA A 91 -16.36 12.04 -1.45
C ALA A 91 -15.43 11.92 -2.66
N GLY A 92 -14.10 12.05 -2.44
CA GLY A 92 -13.09 11.98 -3.50
C GLY A 92 -12.60 13.34 -3.98
N GLY A 93 -11.70 13.34 -4.96
CA GLY A 93 -11.25 14.55 -5.67
C GLY A 93 -10.00 15.22 -5.09
N GLN A 94 -9.38 14.65 -4.05
CA GLN A 94 -8.17 15.24 -3.46
C GLN A 94 -7.04 15.38 -4.50
N ASP A 95 -6.80 14.34 -5.28
CA ASP A 95 -5.69 14.31 -6.25
C ASP A 95 -5.94 15.27 -7.41
N GLU A 96 -7.20 15.36 -7.88
CA GLU A 96 -7.57 16.29 -8.94
C GLU A 96 -7.44 17.76 -8.49
N LEU A 97 -7.86 18.07 -7.26
CA LEU A 97 -7.73 19.41 -6.70
C LEU A 97 -6.28 19.80 -6.45
N SER A 98 -5.45 18.89 -5.95
CA SER A 98 -4.03 19.14 -5.67
C SER A 98 -3.20 19.42 -6.94
N ASN A 99 -3.69 18.99 -8.11
CA ASN A 99 -3.05 19.23 -9.39
C ASN A 99 -3.48 20.56 -10.06
N ILE A 100 -4.40 21.31 -9.44
CA ILE A 100 -4.85 22.59 -9.99
C ILE A 100 -3.81 23.69 -9.72
N THR A 101 -3.31 24.28 -10.80
CA THR A 101 -2.51 25.49 -10.75
C THR A 101 -3.04 26.46 -11.80
N LEU A 102 -3.53 27.62 -11.34
CA LEU A 102 -4.10 28.64 -12.21
C LEU A 102 -3.00 29.59 -12.70
N GLN A 103 -2.98 29.84 -14.02
CA GLN A 103 -1.96 30.69 -14.66
C GLN A 103 -2.52 32.07 -15.07
N TYR A 104 -3.80 32.13 -15.40
CA TYR A 104 -4.45 33.34 -15.91
C TYR A 104 -5.33 33.99 -14.84
N ASP A 105 -6.15 33.22 -14.15
CA ASP A 105 -7.12 33.71 -13.19
C ASP A 105 -6.70 33.34 -11.76
N THR A 106 -5.47 33.74 -11.41
CA THR A 106 -4.82 33.43 -10.13
C THR A 106 -5.57 33.91 -8.89
N GLY A 107 -6.55 34.82 -9.06
CA GLY A 107 -7.42 35.27 -7.99
C GLY A 107 -8.26 34.13 -7.36
N TRP A 108 -8.56 33.08 -8.14
CA TRP A 108 -9.30 31.90 -7.68
C TRP A 108 -8.39 30.83 -7.03
N GLN A 109 -7.07 30.98 -7.08
CA GLN A 109 -6.17 29.97 -6.51
C GLN A 109 -6.39 29.78 -5.01
N GLN A 110 -6.67 30.86 -4.28
CA GLN A 110 -6.94 30.77 -2.85
C GLN A 110 -8.21 29.96 -2.53
N ASP A 111 -9.25 30.06 -3.36
CA ASP A 111 -10.48 29.29 -3.19
C ASP A 111 -10.27 27.80 -3.53
N VAL A 112 -9.45 27.52 -4.56
CA VAL A 112 -9.00 26.15 -4.89
C VAL A 112 -8.24 25.53 -3.72
N ASP A 113 -7.25 26.25 -3.18
CA ASP A 113 -6.41 25.78 -2.07
C ASP A 113 -7.24 25.56 -0.79
N ALA A 114 -8.23 26.43 -0.54
CA ALA A 114 -9.14 26.29 0.60
C ALA A 114 -10.04 25.05 0.45
N LEU A 115 -10.55 24.80 -0.74
CA LEU A 115 -11.35 23.60 -1.02
C LEU A 115 -10.48 22.33 -0.89
N GLU A 116 -9.29 22.35 -1.46
CA GLU A 116 -8.33 21.23 -1.35
C GLU A 116 -8.03 20.91 0.11
N THR A 117 -7.73 21.93 0.92
CA THR A 117 -7.46 21.77 2.36
C THR A 117 -8.65 21.11 3.07
N ARG A 118 -9.84 21.59 2.84
CA ARG A 118 -11.07 21.01 3.42
C ARG A 118 -11.30 19.56 3.00
N VAL A 119 -11.04 19.24 1.74
CA VAL A 119 -11.17 17.86 1.22
C VAL A 119 -10.12 16.93 1.86
N LYS A 120 -8.89 17.41 2.08
CA LYS A 120 -7.84 16.69 2.82
C LYS A 120 -8.24 16.42 4.27
N GLU A 121 -8.84 17.40 4.94
CA GLU A 121 -9.32 17.25 6.31
C GLU A 121 -10.41 16.16 6.39
N TYR A 122 -11.41 16.19 5.52
CA TYR A 122 -12.46 15.17 5.47
C TYR A 122 -11.89 13.77 5.20
N LYS A 123 -10.89 13.66 4.30
CA LYS A 123 -10.22 12.39 4.05
C LYS A 123 -9.50 11.89 5.30
N ALA A 124 -8.74 12.76 5.96
CA ALA A 124 -8.00 12.39 7.16
C ALA A 124 -8.94 11.94 8.31
N GLU A 125 -10.09 12.60 8.47
CA GLU A 125 -11.11 12.20 9.44
C GLU A 125 -11.70 10.82 9.11
N GLN A 126 -11.99 10.57 7.83
CA GLN A 126 -12.50 9.27 7.38
C GLN A 126 -11.49 8.15 7.59
N ASP A 127 -10.23 8.39 7.20
CA ASP A 127 -9.12 7.42 7.35
C ASP A 127 -8.91 7.11 8.84
N ALA A 128 -8.92 8.11 9.71
CA ALA A 128 -8.79 7.94 11.16
C ALA A 128 -9.97 7.14 11.77
N ALA A 129 -11.20 7.41 11.31
CA ALA A 129 -12.38 6.67 11.77
C ALA A 129 -12.33 5.21 11.34
N MET A 130 -11.87 4.94 10.13
CA MET A 130 -11.71 3.59 9.60
C MET A 130 -10.62 2.82 10.36
N GLU A 131 -9.48 3.45 10.64
CA GLU A 131 -8.40 2.87 11.43
C GLU A 131 -8.86 2.54 12.86
N ALA A 132 -9.58 3.45 13.51
CA ALA A 132 -10.13 3.21 14.85
C ALA A 132 -11.11 2.02 14.87
N GLU A 133 -11.94 1.89 13.85
CA GLU A 133 -12.86 0.74 13.73
C GLU A 133 -12.11 -0.57 13.48
N TRP A 134 -11.05 -0.56 12.66
CA TRP A 134 -10.16 -1.71 12.47
C TRP A 134 -9.53 -2.17 13.78
N GLN A 135 -8.94 -1.26 14.53
CA GLN A 135 -8.33 -1.55 15.83
C GLN A 135 -9.36 -2.12 16.82
N ARG A 136 -10.60 -1.60 16.79
CA ARG A 136 -11.69 -2.13 17.62
C ARG A 136 -12.04 -3.57 17.28
N ILE A 137 -12.17 -3.87 15.97
CA ILE A 137 -12.47 -5.21 15.47
C ILE A 137 -11.33 -6.18 15.82
N GLU A 138 -10.09 -5.76 15.63
CA GLU A 138 -8.90 -6.56 15.96
C GLU A 138 -8.83 -6.88 17.45
N ALA A 139 -9.03 -5.88 18.32
CA ALA A 139 -9.07 -6.06 19.75
C ALA A 139 -10.22 -7.01 20.20
N GLU A 140 -11.40 -6.90 19.59
CA GLU A 140 -12.51 -7.81 19.86
C GLU A 140 -12.21 -9.25 19.43
N ASN A 141 -11.58 -9.42 18.28
CA ASN A 141 -11.18 -10.75 17.79
C ASN A 141 -10.07 -11.36 18.65
N ALA A 142 -9.09 -10.56 19.09
CA ALA A 142 -8.05 -10.99 20.01
C ALA A 142 -8.66 -11.44 21.36
N ALA A 143 -9.59 -10.67 21.92
CA ALA A 143 -10.26 -11.02 23.16
C ALA A 143 -11.08 -12.32 23.03
N LYS A 144 -11.80 -12.51 21.92
CA LYS A 144 -12.54 -13.76 21.64
C LYS A 144 -11.60 -14.97 21.54
N ARG A 145 -10.45 -14.79 20.82
CA ARG A 145 -9.43 -15.84 20.71
C ARG A 145 -8.86 -16.19 22.08
N GLU A 146 -8.52 -15.18 22.87
CA GLU A 146 -8.00 -15.36 24.21
C GLU A 146 -8.98 -16.10 25.12
N GLN A 147 -10.26 -15.73 25.10
CA GLN A 147 -11.30 -16.41 25.87
C GLN A 147 -11.48 -17.88 25.41
N SER A 148 -11.47 -18.11 24.10
CA SER A 148 -11.57 -19.48 23.54
C SER A 148 -10.41 -20.36 24.00
N LEU A 149 -9.17 -19.86 23.96
CA LEU A 149 -7.99 -20.58 24.45
C LEU A 149 -8.09 -20.90 25.95
N LYS A 150 -8.55 -19.91 26.74
CA LYS A 150 -8.76 -20.10 28.17
C LYS A 150 -9.81 -21.17 28.44
N ASP A 151 -10.95 -21.15 27.78
CA ASP A 151 -12.03 -22.12 27.97
C ASP A 151 -11.60 -23.54 27.53
N GLN A 152 -10.80 -23.64 26.48
CA GLN A 152 -10.34 -24.90 25.94
C GLN A 152 -9.25 -25.56 26.79
N TYR A 153 -8.29 -24.78 27.33
CA TYR A 153 -7.06 -25.31 27.93
C TYR A 153 -6.93 -25.08 29.44
N SER A 154 -7.85 -24.35 30.08
CA SER A 154 -7.75 -24.06 31.51
C SER A 154 -7.67 -25.33 32.34
N GLY A 155 -6.62 -25.41 33.17
CA GLY A 155 -6.38 -26.53 34.08
C GLY A 155 -5.95 -27.85 33.42
N LYS A 156 -5.77 -27.88 32.09
CA LYS A 156 -5.29 -29.06 31.37
C LYS A 156 -3.77 -29.02 31.20
N LEU A 157 -3.14 -30.17 31.00
CA LEU A 157 -1.75 -30.22 30.54
C LEU A 157 -1.69 -29.83 29.06
N PRO A 158 -0.55 -29.31 28.59
CA PRO A 158 -0.32 -29.09 27.16
C PRO A 158 -0.51 -30.37 26.34
N VAL A 159 -1.02 -30.23 25.14
CA VAL A 159 -1.26 -31.34 24.21
C VAL A 159 -0.72 -31.00 22.83
N GLU A 160 -0.39 -32.02 22.06
CA GLU A 160 0.04 -31.88 20.66
C GLU A 160 -1.06 -31.17 19.84
N GLY A 161 -0.65 -30.28 18.91
CA GLY A 161 -1.56 -29.44 18.14
C GLY A 161 -2.11 -28.21 18.90
N MET A 162 -1.73 -28.04 20.16
CA MET A 162 -2.14 -26.86 20.92
C MET A 162 -1.31 -25.65 20.49
N PRO A 163 -1.94 -24.47 20.32
CA PRO A 163 -1.21 -23.23 20.11
C PRO A 163 -0.33 -22.88 21.31
N VAL A 164 0.88 -22.39 21.06
CA VAL A 164 1.81 -21.96 22.14
C VAL A 164 1.20 -20.83 22.96
N SER A 165 0.43 -19.93 22.33
CA SER A 165 -0.31 -18.85 22.98
C SER A 165 -1.31 -19.36 24.06
N GLY A 166 -1.77 -20.60 23.95
CA GLY A 166 -2.66 -21.25 24.91
C GLY A 166 -1.97 -21.78 26.17
N LEU A 167 -0.63 -21.95 26.17
CA LEU A 167 0.14 -22.51 27.30
C LEU A 167 -0.10 -21.76 28.60
N LYS A 168 -0.23 -20.44 28.57
CA LYS A 168 -0.48 -19.62 29.77
C LYS A 168 -1.74 -20.00 30.56
N TYR A 169 -2.69 -20.71 29.92
CA TYR A 169 -3.94 -21.14 30.55
C TYR A 169 -3.88 -22.58 31.06
N THR A 170 -2.85 -23.34 30.68
CA THR A 170 -2.69 -24.72 31.14
C THR A 170 -2.37 -24.82 32.61
N SER A 171 -2.46 -26.03 33.18
CA SER A 171 -2.12 -26.29 34.59
C SER A 171 -0.67 -26.03 34.96
N ILE A 172 0.25 -26.02 33.99
CA ILE A 172 1.67 -25.74 34.19
C ILE A 172 2.07 -24.30 33.77
N GLY A 173 1.13 -23.55 33.17
CA GLY A 173 1.35 -22.15 32.79
C GLY A 173 2.36 -21.95 31.65
N SER A 174 2.86 -20.73 31.52
CA SER A 174 3.87 -20.39 30.51
C SER A 174 5.20 -21.09 30.79
N PRO A 175 5.99 -21.41 29.76
CA PRO A 175 7.32 -21.98 29.93
C PRO A 175 8.24 -21.01 30.66
N THR A 176 9.17 -21.56 31.42
CA THR A 176 10.17 -20.79 32.16
C THR A 176 11.37 -20.41 31.28
N GLU A 177 11.65 -21.23 30.28
CA GLU A 177 12.76 -21.05 29.35
C GLU A 177 12.32 -21.44 27.94
N THR A 178 12.78 -20.68 26.96
CA THR A 178 12.57 -20.93 25.52
C THR A 178 13.93 -20.95 24.84
N GLU A 179 14.22 -22.00 24.09
CA GLU A 179 15.44 -22.14 23.29
C GLU A 179 15.05 -22.30 21.82
N LYS A 180 15.59 -21.45 20.94
CA LYS A 180 15.43 -21.58 19.50
C LYS A 180 16.41 -22.63 18.97
N CYS A 181 15.95 -23.55 18.17
CA CYS A 181 16.74 -24.65 17.63
C CYS A 181 16.45 -24.81 16.13
N GLN A 182 17.47 -25.24 15.41
CA GLN A 182 17.38 -25.52 13.97
C GLN A 182 17.80 -26.95 13.70
N PHE A 183 17.18 -27.61 12.74
CA PHE A 183 17.59 -28.90 12.26
C PHE A 183 17.19 -29.11 10.80
N TYR A 184 17.91 -30.01 10.13
CA TYR A 184 17.53 -30.49 8.80
C TYR A 184 16.70 -31.74 8.93
N ASP A 185 15.54 -31.79 8.29
CA ASP A 185 14.75 -33.00 8.23
C ASP A 185 15.24 -33.95 7.10
N ASN A 186 14.60 -35.11 6.98
CA ASN A 186 15.02 -36.11 5.99
C ASN A 186 14.77 -35.71 4.53
N MET A 187 14.14 -34.57 4.27
CA MET A 187 13.91 -33.99 2.96
C MET A 187 14.79 -32.76 2.71
N ASP A 188 15.83 -32.59 3.53
CA ASP A 188 16.74 -31.43 3.52
C ASP A 188 16.03 -30.08 3.69
N VAL A 189 14.85 -30.06 4.29
CA VAL A 189 14.15 -28.83 4.63
C VAL A 189 14.67 -28.33 5.97
N HIS A 190 15.21 -27.14 5.96
CA HIS A 190 15.67 -26.45 7.16
C HIS A 190 14.45 -26.10 8.02
N ARG A 191 14.27 -26.80 9.13
CA ARG A 191 13.16 -26.57 10.04
C ARG A 191 13.64 -25.90 11.30
N ARG A 192 12.94 -24.83 11.67
CA ARG A 192 13.13 -24.11 12.90
C ARG A 192 12.09 -24.58 13.91
N TYR A 193 12.51 -24.79 15.13
CA TYR A 193 11.64 -25.16 16.22
C TYR A 193 12.13 -24.53 17.52
N LYS A 194 11.23 -24.44 18.50
CA LYS A 194 11.58 -23.98 19.83
C LYS A 194 11.45 -25.14 20.81
N ILE A 195 12.33 -25.18 21.81
CA ILE A 195 12.21 -26.04 22.98
C ILE A 195 11.74 -25.17 24.13
N LEU A 196 10.59 -25.49 24.66
CA LEU A 196 9.98 -24.79 25.78
C LEU A 196 10.15 -25.68 27.04
N ARG A 197 10.69 -25.12 28.14
CA ARG A 197 10.97 -25.87 29.35
C ARG A 197 10.30 -25.24 30.58
N TRP A 198 9.86 -26.10 31.46
CA TRP A 198 9.32 -25.71 32.79
C TRP A 198 10.25 -26.26 33.87
N TYR A 199 10.61 -25.42 34.80
CA TYR A 199 11.47 -25.77 35.96
C TYR A 199 10.68 -25.64 37.24
N ASN A 200 10.98 -26.54 38.22
CA ASN A 200 10.52 -26.39 39.59
C ASN A 200 11.40 -25.37 40.37
N SER A 201 11.06 -25.13 41.64
CA SER A 201 11.80 -24.21 42.49
C SER A 201 13.27 -24.63 42.77
N GLU A 202 13.62 -25.89 42.53
CA GLU A 202 14.97 -26.45 42.68
C GLU A 202 15.76 -26.38 41.35
N GLY A 203 15.18 -25.80 40.30
CA GLY A 203 15.82 -25.69 38.98
C GLY A 203 15.86 -27.03 38.19
N GLN A 204 15.01 -27.99 38.54
CA GLN A 204 14.88 -29.24 37.79
C GLN A 204 13.78 -29.14 36.76
N ILE A 205 13.95 -29.80 35.61
CA ILE A 205 12.96 -29.81 34.53
C ILE A 205 11.77 -30.69 34.94
N VAL A 206 10.58 -30.10 34.95
CA VAL A 206 9.32 -30.81 35.20
C VAL A 206 8.54 -31.09 33.92
N ALA A 207 8.76 -30.32 32.90
CA ALA A 207 8.18 -30.56 31.58
C ALA A 207 9.01 -29.89 30.45
N PHE A 208 8.91 -30.42 29.28
CA PHE A 208 9.37 -29.74 28.07
C PHE A 208 8.47 -30.04 26.88
N CYS A 209 8.47 -29.15 25.90
CA CYS A 209 7.83 -29.40 24.61
C CYS A 209 8.66 -28.85 23.46
N HIS A 210 8.40 -29.39 22.28
CA HIS A 210 8.83 -28.84 21.04
C HIS A 210 7.66 -28.11 20.39
N SER A 211 7.91 -26.93 19.87
CA SER A 211 6.95 -26.16 19.10
C SER A 211 7.56 -25.73 17.78
N HIS A 212 6.74 -25.57 16.77
CA HIS A 212 7.14 -25.00 15.49
C HIS A 212 5.97 -24.23 14.88
N GLN A 213 6.28 -23.32 13.98
CA GLN A 213 5.31 -22.63 13.16
C GLN A 213 5.18 -23.40 11.84
N PRO A 214 4.01 -24.00 11.54
CA PRO A 214 3.80 -24.66 10.25
C PRO A 214 3.84 -23.65 9.11
N LYS A 215 4.38 -24.05 7.96
CA LYS A 215 4.45 -23.16 6.77
C LYS A 215 3.04 -22.66 6.38
N GLY A 216 2.92 -21.34 6.26
CA GLY A 216 1.65 -20.68 5.93
C GLY A 216 0.70 -20.46 7.11
N GLU A 217 1.12 -20.81 8.33
CA GLU A 217 0.36 -20.57 9.55
C GLU A 217 0.97 -19.39 10.31
N THR A 218 0.13 -18.57 10.90
CA THR A 218 0.56 -17.42 11.72
C THR A 218 0.77 -17.78 13.18
N GLU A 219 0.46 -19.00 13.58
CA GLU A 219 0.48 -19.44 14.97
C GLU A 219 1.41 -20.63 15.18
N GLU A 220 2.28 -20.51 16.18
CA GLU A 220 3.18 -21.57 16.59
C GLU A 220 2.41 -22.64 17.37
N ILE A 221 2.61 -23.91 17.06
CA ILE A 221 1.92 -25.03 17.68
C ILE A 221 2.90 -25.97 18.39
N ILE A 222 2.40 -26.64 19.44
CA ILE A 222 3.11 -27.72 20.12
C ILE A 222 3.03 -28.97 19.27
N TYR A 223 4.16 -29.58 18.96
CA TYR A 223 4.18 -30.82 18.23
C TYR A 223 4.65 -32.04 19.06
N ALA A 224 5.30 -31.83 20.20
CA ALA A 224 5.63 -32.87 21.15
C ALA A 224 5.66 -32.30 22.58
N PHE A 225 5.07 -32.98 23.54
CA PHE A 225 5.04 -32.57 24.93
C PHE A 225 5.41 -33.76 25.84
N THR A 226 6.28 -33.50 26.82
CA THR A 226 6.67 -34.48 27.83
C THR A 226 6.55 -33.86 29.22
N TYR A 227 5.84 -34.53 30.10
CA TYR A 227 5.74 -34.21 31.52
C TYR A 227 6.47 -35.27 32.35
N TYR A 228 7.26 -34.83 33.30
CA TYR A 228 8.03 -35.71 34.21
C TYR A 228 7.34 -35.80 35.55
N GLU A 229 6.85 -36.98 35.92
CA GLU A 229 6.35 -37.24 37.28
C GLU A 229 7.47 -37.10 38.34
N THR A 230 8.70 -37.47 37.97
CA THR A 230 9.90 -37.20 38.74
C THR A 230 10.75 -36.20 38.00
N PRO A 231 10.94 -34.98 38.57
CA PRO A 231 11.75 -33.95 37.92
C PRO A 231 13.17 -34.40 37.61
N ILE A 232 13.67 -34.03 36.46
CA ILE A 232 15.05 -34.36 36.01
C ILE A 232 15.98 -33.18 36.28
N GLY A 233 17.23 -33.46 36.65
CA GLY A 233 18.23 -32.40 36.83
C GLY A 233 18.44 -31.63 35.53
N ARG A 234 18.80 -30.34 35.65
CA ARG A 234 19.14 -29.49 34.48
C ARG A 234 20.28 -30.17 33.74
N PRO A 235 20.11 -30.56 32.47
CA PRO A 235 21.23 -31.09 31.70
C PRO A 235 22.29 -29.99 31.55
N ASN A 236 23.56 -30.34 31.77
CA ASN A 236 24.69 -29.41 31.61
C ASN A 236 24.86 -28.90 30.16
N SER A 237 24.23 -29.54 29.24
CA SER A 237 23.87 -29.14 27.89
C SER A 237 22.73 -30.08 27.47
N ALA A 238 21.63 -29.55 26.97
CA ALA A 238 20.66 -30.43 26.33
C ALA A 238 21.41 -31.20 25.25
N PRO A 239 21.36 -32.55 25.20
CA PRO A 239 21.85 -33.22 24.01
C PRO A 239 21.05 -32.62 22.86
N PRO A 240 21.72 -32.22 21.76
CA PRO A 240 20.99 -31.75 20.60
C PRO A 240 19.96 -32.83 20.26
N TRP A 241 18.67 -32.46 20.25
CA TRP A 241 17.65 -33.38 19.81
C TRP A 241 18.05 -33.82 18.40
N THR A 242 18.42 -35.07 18.27
CA THR A 242 18.62 -35.67 16.97
C THR A 242 17.31 -36.33 16.59
N PRO A 243 16.62 -35.85 15.54
CA PRO A 243 15.47 -36.57 15.01
C PRO A 243 15.86 -38.01 14.74
N PRO A 244 14.94 -38.98 14.90
CA PRO A 244 15.23 -40.38 14.57
C PRO A 244 15.79 -40.38 13.14
N ARG A 245 17.05 -40.79 12.97
CA ARG A 245 17.68 -40.92 11.68
C ARG A 245 16.95 -42.01 10.90
N THR A 246 16.07 -41.64 10.00
CA THR A 246 15.72 -42.50 8.87
C THR A 246 16.90 -42.43 7.90
N SER A 247 17.56 -43.56 7.73
CA SER A 247 18.72 -43.71 6.84
C SER A 247 18.33 -43.41 5.40
N GLY A 248 18.82 -42.32 4.83
CA GLY A 248 18.69 -42.04 3.40
C GLY A 248 18.99 -40.59 3.03
N GLY A 249 20.16 -40.36 2.48
CA GLY A 249 20.47 -39.34 1.49
C GLY A 249 20.79 -37.93 2.02
N SER A 250 22.06 -37.53 1.94
CA SER A 250 22.49 -36.15 2.13
C SER A 250 22.25 -35.36 0.86
N ASN A 251 21.40 -34.33 0.95
CA ASN A 251 21.50 -33.14 0.11
C ASN A 251 21.36 -31.92 1.02
N SER A 252 22.35 -31.09 1.08
CA SER A 252 22.32 -29.80 1.78
C SER A 252 21.59 -28.80 0.90
N GLY A 253 20.29 -28.66 1.07
CA GLY A 253 19.52 -27.56 0.50
C GLY A 253 20.01 -26.25 1.13
N SER A 254 20.41 -25.29 0.30
CA SER A 254 20.76 -23.94 0.74
C SER A 254 19.48 -23.17 1.07
N LEU A 255 19.53 -22.20 2.00
CA LEU A 255 18.43 -21.25 2.22
C LEU A 255 17.99 -20.57 0.93
N ARG A 256 18.91 -20.42 -0.03
CA ARG A 256 18.65 -19.88 -1.38
C ARG A 256 17.78 -20.78 -2.26
N ASP A 257 17.55 -22.03 -1.90
CA ASP A 257 16.63 -22.93 -2.58
C ASP A 257 15.21 -22.82 -2.01
N GLU A 258 15.07 -22.27 -0.81
CA GLU A 258 13.78 -22.14 -0.11
C GLU A 258 13.17 -20.72 -0.23
N TYR A 259 14.01 -19.68 -0.28
CA TYR A 259 13.61 -18.29 -0.39
C TYR A 259 14.25 -17.65 -1.63
N ASP A 260 13.55 -16.77 -2.29
CA ASP A 260 14.05 -16.08 -3.49
C ASP A 260 15.00 -14.93 -3.14
N SER A 261 14.90 -14.38 -1.91
CA SER A 261 15.74 -13.28 -1.44
C SER A 261 15.90 -13.30 0.08
N PRO A 262 16.90 -12.58 0.64
CA PRO A 262 17.01 -12.42 2.10
C PRO A 262 15.85 -11.66 2.72
N GLU A 263 15.22 -10.76 1.96
CA GLU A 263 14.00 -10.05 2.38
C GLU A 263 12.84 -11.02 2.59
N ASP A 264 12.65 -11.98 1.68
CA ASP A 264 11.63 -13.04 1.82
C ASP A 264 11.91 -13.92 3.04
N LEU A 265 13.19 -14.22 3.30
CA LEU A 265 13.63 -14.93 4.49
C LEU A 265 13.29 -14.14 5.77
N TRP A 266 13.53 -12.83 5.77
CA TRP A 266 13.20 -11.93 6.88
C TRP A 266 11.68 -11.80 7.08
N GLU A 267 10.92 -11.53 6.00
CA GLU A 267 9.46 -11.35 6.08
C GLU A 267 8.75 -12.58 6.66
N ASP A 268 9.18 -13.78 6.27
CA ASP A 268 8.58 -15.05 6.73
C ASP A 268 9.06 -15.46 8.15
N ASN A 269 10.12 -14.85 8.67
CA ASN A 269 10.78 -15.31 9.89
C ASN A 269 11.17 -14.19 10.88
N GLN A 270 10.41 -13.11 10.96
CA GLN A 270 10.68 -11.96 11.85
C GLN A 270 10.83 -12.34 13.32
N ASP A 271 10.19 -13.43 13.78
CA ASP A 271 10.32 -13.92 15.15
C ASP A 271 11.68 -14.61 15.45
N TRP A 272 12.47 -14.88 14.42
CA TRP A 272 13.73 -15.64 14.53
C TRP A 272 14.96 -14.74 14.46
N TYR A 273 14.87 -13.62 13.78
CA TYR A 273 15.94 -12.65 13.64
C TYR A 273 15.69 -11.44 14.53
N GLU A 274 16.74 -10.87 15.09
CA GLU A 274 16.62 -9.63 15.89
C GLU A 274 16.38 -8.42 14.97
N ASP A 275 16.95 -8.47 13.76
CA ASP A 275 16.77 -7.48 12.71
C ASP A 275 16.94 -8.11 11.32
N GLU A 276 16.70 -7.31 10.28
CA GLU A 276 16.84 -7.72 8.88
C GLU A 276 18.28 -8.07 8.52
N ASP A 277 19.27 -7.38 9.12
CA ASP A 277 20.69 -7.60 8.84
C ASP A 277 21.12 -9.02 9.26
N GLU A 278 20.57 -9.58 10.34
CA GLU A 278 20.82 -10.97 10.79
C GLU A 278 20.29 -11.99 9.76
N ALA A 279 19.14 -11.73 9.14
CA ALA A 279 18.62 -12.59 8.06
C ALA A 279 19.48 -12.51 6.80
N TRP A 280 20.02 -11.33 6.49
CA TRP A 280 20.97 -11.14 5.40
C TRP A 280 22.27 -11.89 5.64
N ASP A 281 22.84 -11.83 6.83
CA ASP A 281 24.06 -12.55 7.19
C ASP A 281 23.85 -14.07 7.05
N GLU A 282 22.74 -14.61 7.56
CA GLU A 282 22.44 -16.04 7.42
C GLU A 282 22.22 -16.46 5.96
N TRP A 283 21.60 -15.60 5.14
CA TRP A 283 21.41 -15.84 3.71
C TRP A 283 22.72 -15.95 2.94
N TYR A 284 23.73 -15.13 3.30
CA TYR A 284 25.01 -15.12 2.61
C TYR A 284 25.97 -16.21 3.11
N ASP A 285 25.81 -16.67 4.34
CA ASP A 285 26.66 -17.70 4.93
C ASP A 285 26.24 -19.14 4.56
N ASN A 286 25.04 -19.33 4.00
CA ASN A 286 24.48 -20.59 3.54
C ASN A 286 24.28 -20.61 2.02
#